data_7eec9bd424d6fb6ec545d5e16c54370a
#
_entry.id   7eec9bd424d6fb6ec545d5e16c54370a
#
_cell.length_a   1.000
_cell.length_b   1.000
_cell.length_c   1.000
_cell.angle_alpha   90.00
_cell.angle_beta   90.00
_cell.angle_gamma   90.00
#
_symmetry.space_group_name_H-M   'P 1'
#
loop_
_entity.id
_entity.type
_entity.pdbx_description
1 polymer ?
#
loop_
_entity_poly.entity_id
_entity_poly.type
_entity_poly.pdbx_seq_one_letter_code
_entity_poly.pdbx_strand_id
1 'polypeptide(L)'
;PERKEPKNALIDGYEAGSSDLCSCTEDYITFLDALACGGVGKTGERIISGASIRLMKTDHSVNMDISALQKSMPGYGFGLGVRTHIDKTQSGALSPLGEFGWDGSGGGFSLVDTDNKLSFVYFQHYSGWQRRTRYEMTNALYSCLK
;
A
#
# COMPACT_ATOMS: atom_id res chain seq x y z
N PRO A 1 -17.59 -24.50 -17.59
CA PRO A 1 -16.49 -23.56 -17.84
C PRO A 1 -15.29 -24.05 -17.05
N GLU A 2 -14.25 -24.51 -17.77
CA GLU A 2 -13.01 -24.92 -17.16
C GLU A 2 -12.41 -23.72 -16.42
N ARG A 3 -12.13 -23.91 -15.15
CA ARG A 3 -11.39 -22.97 -14.32
C ARG A 3 -9.98 -22.91 -14.90
N LYS A 4 -9.66 -21.89 -15.67
CA LYS A 4 -8.27 -21.64 -16.06
C LYS A 4 -7.52 -21.33 -14.78
N GLU A 5 -6.57 -22.17 -14.42
CA GLU A 5 -5.64 -21.88 -13.35
C GLU A 5 -4.97 -20.53 -13.62
N PRO A 6 -4.81 -19.67 -12.58
CA PRO A 6 -4.13 -18.40 -12.79
C PRO A 6 -2.73 -18.70 -13.33
N LYS A 7 -2.31 -17.96 -14.36
CA LYS A 7 -0.99 -18.11 -15.01
C LYS A 7 0.21 -17.91 -14.08
N ASN A 8 -0.05 -17.55 -12.84
CA ASN A 8 0.90 -17.38 -11.74
C ASN A 8 0.61 -18.40 -10.62
N ALA A 9 0.16 -19.62 -10.97
CA ALA A 9 0.22 -20.71 -10.01
C ALA A 9 1.67 -20.78 -9.49
N LEU A 10 1.82 -20.73 -8.16
CA LEU A 10 3.10 -20.85 -7.46
C LEU A 10 3.88 -22.00 -8.09
N ILE A 11 4.94 -21.69 -8.81
CA ILE A 11 5.84 -22.70 -9.35
C ILE A 11 6.59 -23.23 -8.14
N ASP A 12 6.41 -24.50 -7.86
CA ASP A 12 7.05 -25.16 -6.72
C ASP A 12 8.57 -24.88 -6.73
N GLY A 13 9.07 -24.25 -5.66
CA GLY A 13 10.47 -23.84 -5.52
C GLY A 13 10.85 -22.45 -6.05
N TYR A 14 9.92 -21.64 -6.56
CA TYR A 14 10.19 -20.25 -6.92
C TYR A 14 9.66 -19.30 -5.83
N GLU A 15 10.56 -18.64 -5.13
CA GLU A 15 10.24 -17.66 -4.08
C GLU A 15 10.25 -16.23 -4.64
N ALA A 16 9.09 -15.72 -5.02
CA ALA A 16 8.96 -14.35 -5.51
C ALA A 16 8.64 -13.38 -4.38
N GLY A 17 9.57 -12.54 -4.00
CA GLY A 17 9.37 -11.53 -2.95
C GLY A 17 8.25 -10.51 -3.23
N SER A 18 7.73 -10.49 -4.45
CA SER A 18 6.68 -9.54 -4.87
C SER A 18 5.26 -10.12 -4.85
N SER A 19 5.08 -11.45 -4.84
CA SER A 19 3.77 -12.06 -5.09
C SER A 19 3.48 -13.36 -4.36
N ASP A 20 4.44 -13.91 -3.61
CA ASP A 20 4.31 -15.25 -3.04
C ASP A 20 3.75 -15.26 -1.61
N LEU A 21 3.68 -14.11 -0.95
CA LEU A 21 3.06 -14.04 0.37
C LEU A 21 1.53 -14.03 0.23
N CYS A 22 0.91 -15.07 0.80
CA CYS A 22 -0.53 -15.13 0.98
C CYS A 22 -0.89 -14.76 2.41
N SER A 23 -1.93 -13.97 2.60
CA SER A 23 -2.38 -13.54 3.91
C SER A 23 -3.91 -13.41 3.95
N CYS A 24 -4.49 -13.31 5.14
CA CYS A 24 -5.86 -12.87 5.34
C CYS A 24 -5.90 -11.39 5.78
N THR A 25 -7.09 -10.81 5.79
CA THR A 25 -7.28 -9.39 6.13
C THR A 25 -6.80 -9.09 7.55
N GLU A 26 -7.10 -9.96 8.50
CA GLU A 26 -6.78 -9.80 9.92
C GLU A 26 -5.27 -9.81 10.19
N ASP A 27 -4.54 -10.71 9.53
CA ASP A 27 -3.09 -10.80 9.69
C ASP A 27 -2.41 -9.62 9.00
N TYR A 28 -2.88 -9.27 7.80
CA TYR A 28 -2.28 -8.19 7.03
C TYR A 28 -2.51 -6.82 7.68
N ILE A 29 -3.72 -6.55 8.22
CA ILE A 29 -3.96 -5.29 8.95
C ILE A 29 -3.13 -5.22 10.23
N THR A 30 -2.87 -6.34 10.92
CA THR A 30 -2.00 -6.39 12.09
C THR A 30 -0.56 -5.96 11.76
N PHE A 31 -0.05 -6.38 10.62
CA PHE A 31 1.25 -5.93 10.10
C PHE A 31 1.24 -4.43 9.76
N LEU A 32 0.21 -3.94 9.07
CA LEU A 32 0.09 -2.53 8.71
C LEU A 32 -0.05 -1.64 9.95
N ASP A 33 -0.79 -2.08 10.97
CA ASP A 33 -0.89 -1.40 12.27
C ASP A 33 0.49 -1.23 12.93
N ALA A 34 1.31 -2.26 12.89
CA ALA A 34 2.67 -2.17 13.43
C ALA A 34 3.50 -1.11 12.67
N LEU A 35 3.37 -1.02 11.34
CA LEU A 35 4.03 0.02 10.55
C LEU A 35 3.50 1.41 10.90
N ALA A 36 2.18 1.58 11.02
CA ALA A 36 1.54 2.85 11.40
C ALA A 36 1.97 3.31 12.80
N CYS A 37 2.22 2.36 13.71
CA CYS A 37 2.69 2.60 15.08
C CYS A 37 4.23 2.66 15.21
N GLY A 38 4.94 2.99 14.13
CA GLY A 38 6.39 3.18 14.16
C GLY A 38 7.19 1.88 14.28
N GLY A 39 6.63 0.78 13.84
CA GLY A 39 7.25 -0.55 13.78
C GLY A 39 7.07 -1.38 15.05
N VAL A 40 6.10 -1.02 15.89
CA VAL A 40 5.79 -1.76 17.12
C VAL A 40 4.40 -2.36 17.02
N GLY A 41 4.31 -3.67 17.16
CA GLY A 41 3.04 -4.41 17.17
C GLY A 41 2.24 -4.23 18.45
N LYS A 42 1.01 -4.74 18.46
CA LYS A 42 0.08 -4.65 19.62
C LYS A 42 0.63 -5.31 20.89
N THR A 43 1.50 -6.30 20.74
CA THR A 43 2.17 -7.00 21.86
C THR A 43 3.39 -6.28 22.39
N GLY A 44 3.77 -5.14 21.79
CA GLY A 44 4.97 -4.38 22.14
C GLY A 44 6.23 -4.84 21.40
N GLU A 45 6.14 -5.89 20.60
CA GLU A 45 7.27 -6.38 19.81
C GLU A 45 7.61 -5.42 18.66
N ARG A 46 8.90 -5.11 18.52
CA ARG A 46 9.39 -4.29 17.43
C ARG A 46 9.76 -5.15 16.23
N ILE A 47 9.05 -4.98 15.12
CA ILE A 47 9.32 -5.69 13.86
C ILE A 47 10.27 -4.92 12.93
N ILE A 48 10.29 -3.58 13.03
CA ILE A 48 11.12 -2.70 12.22
C ILE A 48 11.38 -1.39 12.96
N SER A 49 12.49 -0.72 12.68
CA SER A 49 12.78 0.58 13.31
C SER A 49 11.96 1.71 12.68
N GLY A 50 11.63 2.74 13.46
CA GLY A 50 11.01 3.94 12.93
C GLY A 50 11.89 4.66 11.88
N ALA A 51 13.22 4.52 11.99
CA ALA A 51 14.15 5.04 10.97
C ALA A 51 13.99 4.30 9.63
N SER A 52 13.84 2.97 9.67
CA SER A 52 13.59 2.16 8.48
C SER A 52 12.24 2.48 7.83
N ILE A 53 11.20 2.73 8.63
CA ILE A 53 9.89 3.15 8.11
C ILE A 53 9.99 4.52 7.42
N ARG A 54 10.70 5.47 8.03
CA ARG A 54 10.94 6.78 7.40
C ARG A 54 11.68 6.62 6.06
N LEU A 55 12.70 5.78 6.01
CA LEU A 55 13.42 5.49 4.77
C LEU A 55 12.49 4.82 3.74
N MET A 56 11.70 3.84 4.15
CA MET A 56 10.76 3.12 3.28
C MET A 56 9.74 4.05 2.64
N LYS A 57 9.18 5.00 3.39
CA LYS A 57 8.17 5.94 2.88
C LYS A 57 8.74 7.19 2.19
N THR A 58 10.06 7.36 2.15
CA THR A 58 10.69 8.46 1.42
C THR A 58 10.58 8.21 -0.09
N ASP A 59 10.28 9.25 -0.86
CA ASP A 59 10.30 9.16 -2.32
C ASP A 59 11.74 9.01 -2.83
N HIS A 60 12.04 7.85 -3.39
CA HIS A 60 13.34 7.53 -4.00
C HIS A 60 13.32 7.69 -5.53
N SER A 61 12.19 8.11 -6.10
CA SER A 61 12.03 8.27 -7.55
C SER A 61 12.46 9.64 -8.08
N VAL A 62 13.01 10.48 -7.23
CA VAL A 62 13.57 11.79 -7.62
C VAL A 62 14.63 11.60 -8.70
N ASN A 63 14.46 12.28 -9.84
CA ASN A 63 15.32 12.17 -11.04
C ASN A 63 15.14 10.87 -11.85
N MET A 64 14.11 10.08 -11.58
CA MET A 64 13.74 8.92 -12.39
C MET A 64 12.56 9.25 -13.31
N ASP A 65 12.46 8.57 -14.45
CA ASP A 65 11.25 8.62 -15.27
C ASP A 65 10.17 7.75 -14.63
N ILE A 66 9.25 8.40 -13.91
CA ILE A 66 8.09 7.76 -13.30
C ILE A 66 6.78 8.07 -14.03
N SER A 67 6.86 8.44 -15.29
CA SER A 67 5.68 8.84 -16.09
C SER A 67 4.59 7.76 -16.10
N ALA A 68 4.96 6.48 -16.14
CA ALA A 68 4.03 5.36 -16.07
C ALA A 68 3.34 5.28 -14.70
N LEU A 69 4.08 5.50 -13.60
CA LEU A 69 3.52 5.56 -12.26
C LEU A 69 2.59 6.77 -12.13
N GLN A 70 3.01 7.94 -12.58
CA GLN A 70 2.21 9.17 -12.50
C GLN A 70 0.91 9.08 -13.32
N LYS A 71 0.91 8.40 -14.45
CA LYS A 71 -0.34 8.10 -15.18
C LYS A 71 -1.28 7.19 -14.39
N SER A 72 -0.72 6.28 -13.62
CA SER A 72 -1.50 5.31 -12.84
C SER A 72 -1.84 5.81 -11.45
N MET A 73 -1.00 6.60 -10.83
CA MET A 73 -1.11 7.11 -9.46
C MET A 73 -0.60 8.57 -9.43
N PRO A 74 -1.38 9.53 -9.97
CA PRO A 74 -0.99 10.94 -9.93
C PRO A 74 -0.74 11.38 -8.49
N GLY A 75 0.33 12.14 -8.25
CA GLY A 75 0.68 12.65 -6.93
C GLY A 75 1.36 11.65 -5.99
N TYR A 76 1.71 10.46 -6.51
CA TYR A 76 2.48 9.47 -5.75
C TYR A 76 3.85 9.25 -6.38
N GLY A 77 4.87 9.17 -5.53
CA GLY A 77 6.22 8.70 -5.85
C GLY A 77 6.42 7.26 -5.43
N PHE A 78 7.67 6.80 -5.45
CA PHE A 78 8.04 5.41 -5.16
C PHE A 78 9.07 5.35 -4.03
N GLY A 79 8.68 4.73 -2.93
CA GLY A 79 9.54 4.42 -1.79
C GLY A 79 10.26 3.08 -1.97
N LEU A 80 10.65 2.45 -0.86
CA LEU A 80 11.22 1.10 -0.91
C LEU A 80 10.11 0.05 -0.95
N GLY A 81 9.69 -0.31 -2.17
CA GLY A 81 8.63 -1.28 -2.41
C GLY A 81 7.21 -0.79 -2.13
N VAL A 82 7.03 0.51 -1.94
CA VAL A 82 5.72 1.13 -1.66
C VAL A 82 5.52 2.38 -2.50
N ARG A 83 4.26 2.72 -2.82
CA ARG A 83 3.94 4.07 -3.27
C ARG A 83 3.99 5.01 -2.07
N THR A 84 4.34 6.27 -2.30
CA THR A 84 4.37 7.31 -1.27
C THR A 84 3.64 8.55 -1.77
N HIS A 85 2.75 9.12 -0.96
CA HIS A 85 2.01 10.33 -1.31
C HIS A 85 2.94 11.55 -1.24
N ILE A 86 3.15 12.24 -2.38
CA ILE A 86 4.09 13.34 -2.52
C ILE A 86 3.47 14.66 -2.99
N ASP A 87 2.28 14.62 -3.61
CA ASP A 87 1.62 15.83 -4.14
C ASP A 87 0.10 15.71 -4.01
N LYS A 88 -0.47 16.49 -3.09
CA LYS A 88 -1.93 16.55 -2.85
C LYS A 88 -2.71 17.13 -4.02
N THR A 89 -2.12 18.05 -4.75
CA THR A 89 -2.79 18.73 -5.87
C THR A 89 -3.04 17.76 -7.00
N GLN A 90 -2.04 16.95 -7.31
CA GLN A 90 -2.14 15.94 -8.37
C GLN A 90 -2.96 14.72 -7.95
N SER A 91 -2.83 14.28 -6.70
CA SER A 91 -3.53 13.09 -6.22
C SER A 91 -5.02 13.34 -5.96
N GLY A 92 -5.38 14.53 -5.48
CA GLY A 92 -6.71 14.81 -4.94
C GLY A 92 -7.02 14.02 -3.66
N ALA A 93 -6.03 13.37 -3.04
CA ALA A 93 -6.22 12.58 -1.84
C ALA A 93 -6.18 13.45 -0.58
N LEU A 94 -7.09 13.17 0.37
CA LEU A 94 -7.14 13.82 1.69
C LEU A 94 -6.06 13.31 2.64
N SER A 95 -5.45 12.15 2.35
CA SER A 95 -4.34 11.61 3.14
C SER A 95 -3.18 12.61 3.26
N PRO A 96 -2.38 12.56 4.35
CA PRO A 96 -1.21 13.41 4.48
C PRO A 96 -0.11 13.04 3.49
N LEU A 97 0.80 13.97 3.21
CA LEU A 97 2.03 13.65 2.50
C LEU A 97 2.85 12.65 3.32
N GLY A 98 3.44 11.68 2.64
CA GLY A 98 4.13 10.57 3.30
C GLY A 98 3.23 9.42 3.73
N GLU A 99 1.92 9.45 3.44
CA GLU A 99 1.11 8.23 3.43
C GLU A 99 1.67 7.26 2.40
N PHE A 100 1.75 5.99 2.75
CA PHE A 100 2.36 4.98 1.89
C PHE A 100 1.56 3.67 1.91
N GLY A 101 1.86 2.79 0.96
CA GLY A 101 1.21 1.49 0.84
C GLY A 101 1.41 0.91 -0.55
N TRP A 102 0.59 -0.06 -0.93
CA TRP A 102 0.63 -0.63 -2.27
C TRP A 102 -0.74 -1.15 -2.72
N ASP A 103 -0.89 -1.30 -4.02
CA ASP A 103 -2.10 -1.77 -4.66
C ASP A 103 -1.84 -3.11 -5.36
N GLY A 104 -2.75 -4.07 -5.20
CA GLY A 104 -2.66 -5.37 -5.85
C GLY A 104 -3.43 -5.41 -7.17
N SER A 105 -2.98 -6.25 -8.11
CA SER A 105 -3.64 -6.45 -9.40
C SER A 105 -5.06 -7.02 -9.30
N GLY A 106 -5.39 -7.68 -8.18
CA GLY A 106 -6.73 -8.15 -7.84
C GLY A 106 -7.68 -7.05 -7.32
N GLY A 107 -7.24 -5.79 -7.30
CA GLY A 107 -8.03 -4.64 -6.88
C GLY A 107 -7.99 -4.33 -5.38
N GLY A 108 -7.21 -5.08 -4.61
CA GLY A 108 -6.94 -4.75 -3.21
C GLY A 108 -5.94 -3.61 -3.09
N PHE A 109 -6.01 -2.85 -2.01
CA PHE A 109 -4.98 -1.86 -1.67
C PHE A 109 -4.78 -1.74 -0.17
N SER A 110 -3.61 -1.25 0.19
CA SER A 110 -3.24 -0.94 1.57
C SER A 110 -2.78 0.50 1.70
N LEU A 111 -2.95 1.05 2.91
CA LEU A 111 -2.57 2.40 3.28
C LEU A 111 -2.02 2.40 4.71
N VAL A 112 -0.92 3.10 4.90
CA VAL A 112 -0.29 3.33 6.19
C VAL A 112 -0.02 4.82 6.35
N ASP A 113 -0.51 5.39 7.44
CA ASP A 113 -0.30 6.77 7.85
C ASP A 113 0.29 6.79 9.25
N THR A 114 1.57 7.08 9.32
CA THR A 114 2.31 7.12 10.60
C THR A 114 1.99 8.35 11.42
N ASP A 115 1.48 9.42 10.81
CA ASP A 115 1.21 10.68 11.49
C ASP A 115 -0.08 10.57 12.32
N ASN A 116 -1.10 9.91 11.76
CA ASN A 116 -2.36 9.62 12.46
C ASN A 116 -2.39 8.24 13.12
N LYS A 117 -1.32 7.44 13.01
CA LYS A 117 -1.27 6.03 13.45
C LYS A 117 -2.43 5.22 12.88
N LEU A 118 -2.68 5.43 11.60
CA LEU A 118 -3.80 4.85 10.88
C LEU A 118 -3.28 3.85 9.86
N SER A 119 -3.89 2.69 9.83
CA SER A 119 -3.72 1.72 8.76
C SER A 119 -5.06 1.37 8.15
N PHE A 120 -5.05 1.03 6.88
CA PHE A 120 -6.25 0.61 6.17
C PHE A 120 -5.90 -0.44 5.13
N VAL A 121 -6.77 -1.42 4.99
CA VAL A 121 -6.69 -2.44 3.93
C VAL A 121 -8.07 -2.66 3.34
N TYR A 122 -8.13 -2.79 2.03
CA TYR A 122 -9.32 -3.16 1.30
C TYR A 122 -8.98 -4.30 0.35
N PHE A 123 -9.69 -5.40 0.49
CA PHE A 123 -9.58 -6.53 -0.42
C PHE A 123 -10.86 -6.74 -1.21
N GLN A 124 -10.70 -6.98 -2.48
CA GLN A 124 -11.76 -7.41 -3.38
C GLN A 124 -11.22 -8.46 -4.35
N HIS A 125 -12.11 -9.28 -4.85
CA HIS A 125 -11.76 -10.25 -5.90
C HIS A 125 -12.27 -9.74 -7.25
N TYR A 126 -11.51 -8.82 -7.84
CA TYR A 126 -11.85 -8.22 -9.13
C TYR A 126 -10.59 -8.00 -9.98
N SER A 127 -10.57 -8.62 -11.16
CA SER A 127 -9.42 -8.55 -12.07
C SER A 127 -9.30 -7.23 -12.87
N GLY A 128 -10.28 -6.35 -12.79
CA GLY A 128 -10.27 -5.01 -13.37
C GLY A 128 -9.90 -3.98 -12.33
N TRP A 129 -8.62 -3.59 -12.27
CA TRP A 129 -8.16 -2.62 -11.30
C TRP A 129 -8.85 -1.26 -11.46
N GLN A 130 -9.57 -0.82 -10.44
CA GLN A 130 -10.26 0.48 -10.44
C GLN A 130 -9.57 1.45 -9.50
N ARG A 131 -8.76 2.34 -10.05
CA ARG A 131 -8.15 3.48 -9.35
C ARG A 131 -9.16 4.28 -8.55
N ARG A 132 -10.37 4.43 -9.11
CA ARG A 132 -11.46 5.18 -8.51
C ARG A 132 -11.82 4.67 -7.11
N THR A 133 -11.92 3.35 -6.92
CA THR A 133 -12.23 2.75 -5.62
C THR A 133 -11.21 3.16 -4.55
N ARG A 134 -9.91 3.12 -4.86
CA ARG A 134 -8.89 3.56 -3.90
C ARG A 134 -9.07 5.02 -3.49
N TYR A 135 -9.24 5.93 -4.44
CA TYR A 135 -9.41 7.36 -4.14
C TYR A 135 -10.67 7.62 -3.32
N GLU A 136 -11.80 7.03 -3.71
CA GLU A 136 -13.07 7.19 -3.00
C GLU A 136 -12.99 6.63 -1.58
N MET A 137 -12.42 5.44 -1.40
CA MET A 137 -12.25 4.82 -0.08
C MET A 137 -11.28 5.62 0.80
N THR A 138 -10.13 6.06 0.24
CA THR A 138 -9.18 6.89 0.98
C THR A 138 -9.84 8.20 1.42
N ASN A 139 -10.51 8.90 0.52
CA ASN A 139 -11.14 10.18 0.86
C ASN A 139 -12.31 10.01 1.83
N ALA A 140 -13.11 8.95 1.69
CA ALA A 140 -14.15 8.62 2.66
C ALA A 140 -13.55 8.35 4.05
N LEU A 141 -12.47 7.57 4.13
CA LEU A 141 -11.76 7.29 5.38
C LEU A 141 -11.29 8.57 6.06
N TYR A 142 -10.56 9.42 5.33
CA TYR A 142 -10.01 10.65 5.92
C TYR A 142 -11.07 11.71 6.22
N SER A 143 -12.20 11.71 5.53
CA SER A 143 -13.32 12.61 5.86
C SER A 143 -14.02 12.26 7.17
N CYS A 144 -13.83 11.04 7.69
CA CYS A 144 -14.36 10.60 8.98
C CYS A 144 -13.42 10.90 10.17
N LEU A 145 -12.18 11.28 9.92
CA LEU A 145 -11.23 11.65 10.97
C LEU A 145 -11.56 13.06 11.50
N LYS A 146 -11.52 13.20 12.83
CA LYS A 146 -11.73 14.47 13.52
C LYS A 146 -10.44 15.23 13.72
#